data_184129ddcd9e0728b6ab5508587c087b
#
_entry.id   184129ddcd9e0728b6ab5508587c087b
#
_cell.length_a   1.000
_cell.length_b   1.000
_cell.length_c   1.000
_cell.angle_alpha   90.00
_cell.angle_beta   90.00
_cell.angle_gamma   90.00
#
_symmetry.space_group_name_H-M   'P 1'
#
loop_
_entity.id
_entity.type
_entity.pdbx_description
1 polymer ?
#
loop_
_entity_poly.entity_id
_entity_poly.type
_entity_poly.pdbx_seq_one_letter_code
_entity_poly.pdbx_strand_id
1 'polypeptide(L)'
;MLAWGNRARGDDALGPLFADRLRALALPGVEVLEEHQLMPEHALDLIGRESVLFVDASATATPPFECHRVQAAPAGWGLTTHAMAPAALLAVFERVDGGRPPPCFQLAIRGEHFGLGDTLGSPAAAHLGAALDWAVDWLAGEAEGPRDRRAFEEAGSDSEFQTDARAS
;
A
#
# COMPACT_ATOMS: atom_id res chain seq x y z
N MET A 1 2.18 -4.36 -10.62
CA MET A 1 2.56 -3.92 -9.27
C MET A 1 3.41 -2.67 -9.36
N LEU A 2 3.23 -1.72 -8.45
CA LEU A 2 4.00 -0.49 -8.36
C LEU A 2 4.53 -0.33 -6.92
N ALA A 3 5.85 -0.42 -6.75
CA ALA A 3 6.54 -0.29 -5.47
C ALA A 3 7.40 0.96 -5.45
N TRP A 4 7.54 1.60 -4.30
CA TRP A 4 8.41 2.76 -4.16
C TRP A 4 9.13 2.79 -2.82
N GLY A 5 10.13 3.69 -2.72
CA GLY A 5 10.92 3.93 -1.53
C GLY A 5 12.37 4.28 -1.84
N ASN A 6 13.13 4.55 -0.80
CA ASN A 6 14.53 4.96 -0.92
C ASN A 6 15.47 3.91 -0.36
N ARG A 7 16.24 3.27 -1.23
CA ARG A 7 17.22 2.21 -0.86
C ARG A 7 18.32 2.68 0.09
N ALA A 8 18.53 4.00 0.24
CA ALA A 8 19.56 4.57 1.11
C ALA A 8 19.01 4.93 2.52
N ARG A 9 17.75 4.58 2.84
CA ARG A 9 17.09 4.98 4.08
C ARG A 9 16.57 3.79 4.88
N GLY A 10 17.41 2.80 5.14
CA GLY A 10 17.05 1.66 5.99
C GLY A 10 15.80 0.93 5.49
N ASP A 11 14.77 0.89 6.32
CA ASP A 11 13.53 0.15 6.03
C ASP A 11 12.65 0.82 4.95
N ASP A 12 12.95 2.05 4.53
CA ASP A 12 12.33 2.67 3.34
C ASP A 12 12.66 1.91 2.03
N ALA A 13 13.67 1.06 2.08
CA ALA A 13 14.03 0.15 1.00
C ALA A 13 13.07 -1.05 0.84
N LEU A 14 12.09 -1.25 1.72
CA LEU A 14 11.19 -2.42 1.69
C LEU A 14 10.43 -2.54 0.38
N GLY A 15 9.86 -1.43 -0.15
CA GLY A 15 9.19 -1.43 -1.45
C GLY A 15 10.12 -1.85 -2.60
N PRO A 16 11.26 -1.17 -2.81
CA PRO A 16 12.27 -1.56 -3.79
C PRO A 16 12.77 -3.00 -3.67
N LEU A 17 13.03 -3.48 -2.45
CA LEU A 17 13.49 -4.86 -2.21
C LEU A 17 12.40 -5.89 -2.48
N PHE A 18 11.15 -5.56 -2.19
CA PHE A 18 10.00 -6.37 -2.57
C PHE A 18 9.90 -6.49 -4.10
N ALA A 19 10.05 -5.38 -4.82
CA ALA A 19 10.04 -5.34 -6.27
C ALA A 19 11.13 -6.25 -6.88
N ASP A 20 12.36 -6.18 -6.36
CA ASP A 20 13.47 -7.02 -6.81
C ASP A 20 13.16 -8.51 -6.64
N ARG A 21 12.66 -8.90 -5.45
CA ARG A 21 12.35 -10.30 -5.15
C ARG A 21 11.19 -10.84 -6.01
N LEU A 22 10.12 -10.05 -6.15
CA LEU A 22 8.98 -10.45 -6.97
C LEU A 22 9.36 -10.53 -8.46
N ARG A 23 10.16 -9.59 -8.96
CA ARG A 23 10.68 -9.60 -10.33
C ARG A 23 11.52 -10.84 -10.62
N ALA A 24 12.33 -11.28 -9.65
CA ALA A 24 13.15 -12.48 -9.77
C ALA A 24 12.34 -13.78 -9.91
N LEU A 25 11.08 -13.81 -9.46
CA LEU A 25 10.17 -14.95 -9.62
C LEU A 25 9.61 -15.07 -11.04
N ALA A 26 9.71 -14.02 -11.87
CA ALA A 26 9.26 -13.99 -13.25
C ALA A 26 7.82 -14.51 -13.44
N LEU A 27 6.90 -14.12 -12.56
CA LEU A 27 5.52 -14.60 -12.56
C LEU A 27 4.78 -14.16 -13.84
N PRO A 28 4.14 -15.05 -14.57
CA PRO A 28 3.40 -14.70 -15.79
C PRO A 28 2.28 -13.69 -15.52
N GLY A 29 2.15 -12.67 -16.38
CA GLY A 29 1.12 -11.64 -16.26
C GLY A 29 1.36 -10.59 -15.18
N VAL A 30 2.48 -10.68 -14.44
CA VAL A 30 2.85 -9.73 -13.41
C VAL A 30 3.91 -8.77 -13.92
N GLU A 31 3.54 -7.48 -14.08
CA GLU A 31 4.49 -6.40 -14.33
C GLU A 31 4.89 -5.72 -13.03
N VAL A 32 6.19 -5.48 -12.87
CA VAL A 32 6.79 -4.91 -11.66
C VAL A 32 7.46 -3.60 -11.99
N LEU A 33 6.87 -2.49 -11.53
CA LEU A 33 7.41 -1.13 -11.61
C LEU A 33 7.99 -0.73 -10.25
N GLU A 34 9.12 -0.05 -10.27
CA GLU A 34 9.81 0.47 -9.09
C GLU A 34 10.11 1.94 -9.29
N GLU A 35 9.74 2.74 -8.29
CA GLU A 35 9.91 4.18 -8.33
C GLU A 35 10.51 4.70 -7.01
N HIS A 36 11.03 5.91 -7.03
CA HIS A 36 11.51 6.54 -5.81
C HIS A 36 10.36 7.03 -4.92
N GLN A 37 9.31 7.53 -5.56
CA GLN A 37 8.07 7.99 -4.93
C GLN A 37 6.93 7.96 -5.96
N LEU A 38 5.69 7.91 -5.48
CA LEU A 38 4.53 8.05 -6.37
C LEU A 38 4.42 9.48 -6.92
N MET A 39 4.18 9.58 -8.23
CA MET A 39 4.00 10.83 -8.97
C MET A 39 2.70 10.77 -9.79
N PRO A 40 2.08 11.92 -10.15
CA PRO A 40 0.83 11.96 -10.90
C PRO A 40 0.85 11.18 -12.23
N GLU A 41 1.99 11.16 -12.91
CA GLU A 41 2.18 10.45 -14.17
C GLU A 41 2.01 8.94 -14.07
N HIS A 42 2.24 8.35 -12.90
CA HIS A 42 2.01 6.91 -12.66
C HIS A 42 0.53 6.52 -12.74
N ALA A 43 -0.39 7.48 -12.81
CA ALA A 43 -1.78 7.19 -13.14
C ALA A 43 -1.91 6.50 -14.52
N LEU A 44 -1.00 6.77 -15.45
CA LEU A 44 -1.00 6.14 -16.77
C LEU A 44 -0.60 4.65 -16.72
N ASP A 45 0.18 4.25 -15.71
CA ASP A 45 0.60 2.86 -15.51
C ASP A 45 -0.56 1.94 -15.07
N LEU A 46 -1.70 2.54 -14.66
CA LEU A 46 -2.89 1.81 -14.26
C LEU A 46 -3.78 1.43 -15.45
N ILE A 47 -3.57 2.06 -16.62
CA ILE A 47 -4.41 1.86 -17.80
C ILE A 47 -4.26 0.41 -18.30
N GLY A 48 -5.39 -0.26 -18.52
CA GLY A 48 -5.44 -1.62 -19.04
C GLY A 48 -4.99 -2.71 -18.07
N ARG A 49 -4.83 -2.40 -16.77
CA ARG A 49 -4.51 -3.39 -15.74
C ARG A 49 -5.76 -4.06 -15.21
N GLU A 50 -5.68 -5.36 -14.95
CA GLU A 50 -6.75 -6.11 -14.27
C GLU A 50 -6.83 -5.76 -12.79
N SER A 51 -5.67 -5.57 -12.14
CA SER A 51 -5.54 -5.10 -10.76
C SER A 51 -4.17 -4.46 -10.53
N VAL A 52 -4.06 -3.64 -9.49
CA VAL A 52 -2.79 -2.99 -9.10
C VAL A 52 -2.52 -3.20 -7.61
N LEU A 53 -1.31 -3.66 -7.30
CA LEU A 53 -0.78 -3.71 -5.95
C LEU A 53 0.26 -2.60 -5.78
N PHE A 54 -0.02 -1.66 -4.90
CA PHE A 54 0.91 -0.64 -4.41
C PHE A 54 1.68 -1.20 -3.23
N VAL A 55 3.01 -1.07 -3.22
CA VAL A 55 3.86 -1.61 -2.15
C VAL A 55 4.78 -0.52 -1.61
N ASP A 56 4.74 -0.33 -0.29
CA ASP A 56 5.51 0.68 0.40
C ASP A 56 5.90 0.23 1.82
N ALA A 57 6.91 0.88 2.39
CA ALA A 57 7.24 0.76 3.78
C ALA A 57 6.29 1.60 4.66
N SER A 58 5.97 1.12 5.85
CA SER A 58 5.13 1.84 6.79
C SER A 58 5.65 1.76 8.22
N ALA A 59 5.82 2.92 8.85
CA ALA A 59 6.18 3.01 10.27
C ALA A 59 5.01 2.69 11.21
N THR A 60 3.78 2.61 10.70
CA THR A 60 2.56 2.48 11.51
C THR A 60 1.76 1.21 11.23
N ALA A 61 2.07 0.48 10.14
CA ALA A 61 1.40 -0.79 9.86
C ALA A 61 1.57 -1.79 11.00
N THR A 62 0.54 -2.59 11.24
CA THR A 62 0.63 -3.73 12.14
C THR A 62 1.59 -4.76 11.56
N PRO A 63 2.58 -5.25 12.33
CA PRO A 63 3.51 -6.27 11.83
C PRO A 63 2.78 -7.59 11.45
N PRO A 64 3.24 -8.31 10.44
CA PRO A 64 4.37 -8.00 9.56
C PRO A 64 4.04 -7.00 8.45
N PHE A 65 2.80 -6.88 8.06
CA PHE A 65 2.27 -5.96 7.04
C PHE A 65 0.77 -5.80 7.16
N GLU A 66 0.23 -4.77 6.55
CA GLU A 66 -1.20 -4.61 6.30
C GLU A 66 -1.46 -4.55 4.79
N CYS A 67 -2.56 -5.16 4.34
CA CYS A 67 -3.03 -5.01 2.98
C CYS A 67 -4.51 -4.63 2.97
N HIS A 68 -4.85 -3.57 2.22
CA HIS A 68 -6.22 -3.09 2.12
C HIS A 68 -6.53 -2.58 0.72
N ARG A 69 -7.82 -2.55 0.37
CA ARG A 69 -8.28 -1.97 -0.88
C ARG A 69 -8.17 -0.45 -0.83
N VAL A 70 -7.68 0.14 -1.93
CA VAL A 70 -7.58 1.58 -2.11
C VAL A 70 -8.76 2.07 -2.94
N GLN A 71 -9.35 3.19 -2.53
CA GLN A 71 -10.36 3.93 -3.29
C GLN A 71 -9.83 5.32 -3.64
N ALA A 72 -10.34 5.90 -4.73
CA ALA A 72 -9.96 7.26 -5.10
C ALA A 72 -10.32 8.26 -3.99
N ALA A 73 -9.41 9.19 -3.73
CA ALA A 73 -9.65 10.26 -2.77
C ALA A 73 -10.83 11.13 -3.22
N PRO A 74 -11.67 11.63 -2.29
CA PRO A 74 -12.76 12.55 -2.62
C PRO A 74 -12.24 13.79 -3.35
N ALA A 75 -13.07 14.36 -4.22
CA ALA A 75 -12.74 15.60 -4.94
C ALA A 75 -12.43 16.72 -3.93
N GLY A 76 -11.27 17.38 -4.09
CA GLY A 76 -10.83 18.45 -3.21
C GLY A 76 -9.77 18.05 -2.18
N TRP A 77 -9.42 16.78 -2.04
CA TRP A 77 -8.23 16.38 -1.28
C TRP A 77 -6.99 16.94 -1.99
N GLY A 78 -6.25 17.78 -1.24
CA GLY A 78 -5.12 18.49 -1.79
C GLY A 78 -4.05 17.53 -2.30
N LEU A 79 -3.60 17.77 -3.52
CA LEU A 79 -2.31 17.26 -4.01
C LEU A 79 -1.24 17.96 -3.15
N THR A 80 -0.87 17.36 -2.04
CA THR A 80 0.29 17.84 -1.28
C THR A 80 1.54 17.53 -2.09
N THR A 81 2.43 18.49 -2.18
CA THR A 81 3.70 18.40 -2.94
C THR A 81 4.72 17.40 -2.35
N HIS A 82 4.36 16.71 -1.27
CA HIS A 82 5.19 15.72 -0.60
C HIS A 82 4.51 14.35 -0.70
N ALA A 83 5.11 13.43 -1.43
CA ALA A 83 4.72 12.03 -1.62
C ALA A 83 3.20 11.82 -1.88
N MET A 84 2.85 11.49 -3.10
CA MET A 84 1.47 11.18 -3.48
C MET A 84 1.02 9.87 -2.82
N ALA A 85 -0.15 9.88 -2.17
CA ALA A 85 -0.76 8.65 -1.69
C ALA A 85 -1.48 7.90 -2.83
N PRO A 86 -1.57 6.57 -2.79
CA PRO A 86 -2.33 5.79 -3.78
C PRO A 86 -3.74 6.29 -4.03
N ALA A 87 -4.49 6.68 -2.99
CA ALA A 87 -5.83 7.23 -3.14
C ALA A 87 -5.87 8.53 -3.96
N ALA A 88 -4.85 9.39 -3.84
CA ALA A 88 -4.72 10.60 -4.65
C ALA A 88 -4.37 10.27 -6.10
N LEU A 89 -3.52 9.25 -6.32
CA LEU A 89 -3.19 8.77 -7.67
C LEU A 89 -4.43 8.24 -8.40
N LEU A 90 -5.31 7.50 -7.70
CA LEU A 90 -6.57 7.04 -8.28
C LEU A 90 -7.49 8.20 -8.66
N ALA A 91 -7.53 9.28 -7.88
CA ALA A 91 -8.29 10.50 -8.23
C ALA A 91 -7.69 11.21 -9.47
N VAL A 92 -6.36 11.15 -9.67
CA VAL A 92 -5.72 11.62 -10.91
C VAL A 92 -6.13 10.74 -12.08
N PHE A 93 -6.09 9.41 -11.91
CA PHE A 93 -6.52 8.46 -12.95
C PHE A 93 -7.95 8.77 -13.45
N GLU A 94 -8.92 8.93 -12.54
CA GLU A 94 -10.31 9.26 -12.90
C GLU A 94 -10.43 10.55 -13.72
N ARG A 95 -9.55 11.53 -13.49
CA ARG A 95 -9.53 12.79 -14.25
C ARG A 95 -8.89 12.66 -15.62
N VAL A 96 -7.87 11.81 -15.76
CA VAL A 96 -7.09 11.68 -16.99
C VAL A 96 -7.74 10.68 -17.94
N ASP A 97 -8.15 9.53 -17.44
CA ASP A 97 -8.74 8.44 -18.22
C ASP A 97 -10.27 8.60 -18.35
N GLY A 98 -10.92 9.27 -17.40
CA GLY A 98 -12.36 9.47 -17.36
C GLY A 98 -13.14 8.21 -16.96
N GLY A 99 -12.45 7.10 -16.68
CA GLY A 99 -12.99 5.82 -16.27
C GLY A 99 -12.80 5.52 -14.79
N ARG A 100 -13.28 4.35 -14.37
CA ARG A 100 -12.96 3.80 -13.04
C ARG A 100 -11.58 3.16 -13.05
N PRO A 101 -10.75 3.42 -12.04
CA PRO A 101 -9.49 2.70 -11.90
C PRO A 101 -9.74 1.20 -11.71
N PRO A 102 -8.78 0.35 -12.10
CA PRO A 102 -8.83 -1.07 -11.78
C PRO A 102 -8.90 -1.29 -10.27
N PRO A 103 -9.27 -2.48 -9.78
CA PRO A 103 -9.12 -2.85 -8.38
C PRO A 103 -7.69 -2.58 -7.92
N CYS A 104 -7.53 -1.68 -6.93
CA CYS A 104 -6.24 -1.27 -6.41
C CYS A 104 -6.13 -1.63 -4.93
N PHE A 105 -4.95 -2.10 -4.54
CA PHE A 105 -4.65 -2.52 -3.17
C PHE A 105 -3.34 -1.90 -2.72
N GLN A 106 -3.21 -1.61 -1.44
CA GLN A 106 -1.96 -1.15 -0.83
C GLN A 106 -1.45 -2.20 0.15
N LEU A 107 -0.24 -2.65 -0.05
CA LEU A 107 0.55 -3.49 0.84
C LEU A 107 1.55 -2.60 1.57
N ALA A 108 1.29 -2.34 2.84
CA ALA A 108 2.11 -1.53 3.73
C ALA A 108 2.96 -2.46 4.60
N ILE A 109 4.26 -2.57 4.31
CA ILE A 109 5.18 -3.45 5.03
C ILE A 109 5.75 -2.71 6.23
N ARG A 110 5.67 -3.31 7.43
CA ARG A 110 6.15 -2.69 8.65
C ARG A 110 7.67 -2.50 8.63
N GLY A 111 8.09 -1.24 8.76
CA GLY A 111 9.48 -0.80 9.01
C GLY A 111 9.58 0.00 10.29
N GLU A 112 10.79 0.12 10.83
CA GLU A 112 11.08 0.79 12.12
C GLU A 112 12.20 1.84 11.99
N HIS A 113 13.14 1.66 11.05
CA HIS A 113 14.33 2.48 10.90
C HIS A 113 14.37 3.14 9.52
N PHE A 114 14.22 4.46 9.47
CA PHE A 114 14.11 5.25 8.23
C PHE A 114 15.21 6.31 8.10
N GLY A 115 16.31 6.16 8.83
CA GLY A 115 17.44 7.08 8.78
C GLY A 115 18.22 6.97 7.47
N LEU A 116 18.77 8.10 7.00
CA LEU A 116 19.67 8.09 5.85
C LEU A 116 20.96 7.35 6.21
N GLY A 117 21.35 6.38 5.40
CA GLY A 117 22.52 5.53 5.63
C GLY A 117 22.26 4.34 6.55
N ASP A 118 21.04 4.21 7.11
CA ASP A 118 20.67 3.00 7.83
C ASP A 118 20.62 1.79 6.88
N THR A 119 20.86 0.61 7.43
CA THR A 119 20.67 -0.66 6.75
C THR A 119 19.30 -1.25 7.09
N LEU A 120 18.79 -2.15 6.23
CA LEU A 120 17.55 -2.86 6.49
C LEU A 120 17.62 -3.60 7.83
N GLY A 121 16.65 -3.32 8.71
CA GLY A 121 16.52 -3.97 10.01
C GLY A 121 16.17 -5.45 9.91
N SER A 122 16.65 -6.27 10.86
CA SER A 122 16.30 -7.70 10.89
C SER A 122 14.79 -7.96 11.00
N PRO A 123 13.99 -7.21 11.80
CA PRO A 123 12.53 -7.35 11.80
C PRO A 123 11.92 -7.00 10.44
N ALA A 124 12.35 -5.90 9.82
CA ALA A 124 11.88 -5.47 8.51
C ALA A 124 12.18 -6.51 7.41
N ALA A 125 13.35 -7.16 7.47
CA ALA A 125 13.70 -8.25 6.55
C ALA A 125 12.77 -9.47 6.70
N ALA A 126 12.34 -9.80 7.91
CA ALA A 126 11.35 -10.86 8.16
C ALA A 126 9.95 -10.45 7.66
N HIS A 127 9.54 -9.20 7.91
CA HIS A 127 8.27 -8.66 7.40
C HIS A 127 8.20 -8.67 5.87
N LEU A 128 9.31 -8.33 5.21
CA LEU A 128 9.45 -8.40 3.76
C LEU A 128 9.24 -9.83 3.24
N GLY A 129 9.82 -10.84 3.91
CA GLY A 129 9.61 -12.25 3.57
C GLY A 129 8.15 -12.63 3.63
N ALA A 130 7.49 -12.35 4.77
CA ALA A 130 6.07 -12.66 4.98
C ALA A 130 5.16 -11.94 3.98
N ALA A 131 5.47 -10.67 3.65
CA ALA A 131 4.71 -9.90 2.66
C ALA A 131 4.85 -10.47 1.26
N LEU A 132 6.04 -10.95 0.88
CA LEU A 132 6.30 -11.56 -0.41
C LEU A 132 5.57 -12.90 -0.54
N ASP A 133 5.66 -13.76 0.47
CA ASP A 133 4.97 -15.07 0.49
C ASP A 133 3.46 -14.86 0.32
N TRP A 134 2.86 -13.96 1.11
CA TRP A 134 1.45 -13.61 0.98
C TRP A 134 1.09 -13.09 -0.43
N ALA A 135 1.92 -12.22 -1.02
CA ALA A 135 1.64 -11.65 -2.33
C ALA A 135 1.72 -12.69 -3.45
N VAL A 136 2.63 -13.66 -3.35
CA VAL A 136 2.72 -14.79 -4.30
C VAL A 136 1.46 -15.65 -4.21
N ASP A 137 1.02 -16.02 -3.01
CA ASP A 137 -0.19 -16.82 -2.79
C ASP A 137 -1.44 -16.06 -3.27
N TRP A 138 -1.50 -14.75 -3.01
CA TRP A 138 -2.60 -13.90 -3.49
C TRP A 138 -2.66 -13.81 -5.02
N LEU A 139 -1.50 -13.64 -5.68
CA LEU A 139 -1.41 -13.63 -7.14
C LEU A 139 -1.76 -15.00 -7.77
N ALA A 140 -1.49 -16.09 -7.06
CA ALA A 140 -1.91 -17.43 -7.45
C ALA A 140 -3.40 -17.71 -7.18
N GLY A 141 -4.11 -16.84 -6.47
CA GLY A 141 -5.51 -17.04 -6.04
C GLY A 141 -5.67 -17.96 -4.84
N GLU A 142 -4.59 -18.26 -4.12
CA GLU A 142 -4.55 -19.19 -2.99
C GLU A 142 -4.72 -18.48 -1.63
N ALA A 143 -4.45 -17.18 -1.56
CA ALA A 143 -4.67 -16.37 -0.36
C ALA A 143 -5.97 -15.57 -0.42
N GLU A 144 -6.58 -15.32 0.76
CA GLU A 144 -7.69 -14.38 0.87
C GLU A 144 -7.29 -12.99 0.38
N GLY A 145 -8.17 -12.36 -0.39
CA GLY A 145 -7.97 -11.00 -0.87
C GLY A 145 -7.85 -9.97 0.26
N PRO A 146 -7.28 -8.80 -0.03
CA PRO A 146 -7.12 -7.72 0.96
C PRO A 146 -8.45 -7.28 1.56
N ARG A 147 -8.48 -7.05 2.88
CA ARG A 147 -9.67 -6.60 3.61
C ARG A 147 -10.03 -5.16 3.25
N ASP A 148 -11.33 -4.84 3.20
CA ASP A 148 -11.78 -3.47 3.00
C ASP A 148 -11.63 -2.68 4.32
N ARG A 149 -10.84 -1.62 4.33
CA ARG A 149 -10.54 -0.80 5.53
C ARG A 149 -11.77 -0.15 6.15
N ARG A 150 -12.86 0.05 5.40
CA ARG A 150 -14.11 0.63 5.92
C ARG A 150 -14.82 -0.22 6.95
N ALA A 151 -14.66 -1.54 6.92
CA ALA A 151 -15.26 -2.44 7.90
C ALA A 151 -14.65 -2.31 9.31
N PHE A 152 -13.46 -1.68 9.43
CA PHE A 152 -12.77 -1.52 10.71
C PHE A 152 -13.09 -0.19 11.40
N GLU A 153 -13.38 0.88 10.65
CA GLU A 153 -13.75 2.18 11.22
C GLU A 153 -15.18 2.20 11.75
N GLU A 154 -16.11 1.46 11.12
CA GLU A 154 -17.48 1.32 11.61
C GLU A 154 -17.60 0.46 12.87
N ALA A 155 -16.73 -0.52 13.05
CA ALA A 155 -16.74 -1.37 14.25
C ALA A 155 -16.12 -0.70 15.50
N GLY A 156 -15.36 0.38 15.33
CA GLY A 156 -14.71 1.12 16.43
C GLY A 156 -15.54 2.31 16.96
N SER A 157 -16.58 2.76 16.26
CA SER A 157 -17.35 3.94 16.66
C SER A 157 -18.55 3.65 17.56
N ASP A 158 -18.94 2.40 17.73
CA ASP A 158 -20.12 2.03 18.53
C ASP A 158 -19.87 1.75 20.02
N SER A 159 -18.65 1.94 20.54
CA SER A 159 -18.32 1.59 21.93
C SER A 159 -18.13 2.74 22.91
N GLU A 160 -18.34 4.01 22.51
CA GLU A 160 -18.22 5.14 23.45
C GLU A 160 -19.41 6.10 23.37
N PHE A 161 -20.58 5.70 23.81
CA PHE A 161 -21.59 6.65 24.34
C PHE A 161 -22.65 5.92 25.17
N GLN A 162 -22.23 5.41 26.31
CA GLN A 162 -23.16 5.07 27.39
C GLN A 162 -22.58 5.55 28.73
N THR A 163 -22.59 6.86 28.96
CA THR A 163 -22.42 7.44 30.29
C THR A 163 -23.76 7.96 30.79
N ASP A 164 -24.31 7.16 31.65
CA ASP A 164 -24.91 7.46 32.95
C ASP A 164 -25.52 8.89 33.12
N ALA A 165 -26.83 8.92 33.06
CA ALA A 165 -27.65 10.00 33.60
C ALA A 165 -28.69 9.38 34.58
N ARG A 166 -28.24 8.99 35.79
CA ARG A 166 -29.10 8.80 36.96
C ARG A 166 -28.31 9.18 38.22
N ALA A 167 -28.53 10.37 38.70
CA ALA A 167 -28.58 10.73 40.16
C ALA A 167 -29.00 12.21 40.30
N SER A 168 -30.16 12.43 40.81
CA SER A 168 -30.72 13.37 41.79
C SER A 168 -32.04 13.93 41.37
#